data_62d51c6078ffe678f4f4281a8c67eb88
#
_entry.id   62d51c6078ffe678f4f4281a8c67eb88
#
_cell.length_a   1.000
_cell.length_b   1.000
_cell.length_c   1.000
_cell.angle_alpha   90.00
_cell.angle_beta   90.00
_cell.angle_gamma   90.00
#
_symmetry.space_group_name_H-M   'P 1'
#
loop_
_entity.id
_entity.type
_entity.pdbx_description
1 polymer ?
#
loop_
_entity_poly.entity_id
_entity_poly.type
_entity_poly.pdbx_seq_one_letter_code
_entity_poly.pdbx_strand_id
1 'polypeptide(L)'
;MGTPLLLRGVDLRPFAAALVARLRGAGVQVSANGQAGFVQALRQLVPDTTSALYWAARLTLVNRVDDLGAFDAVFAAAFGAGRPDGAMRAEPALP
;
A
#
# COMPACT_ATOMS: atom_id res chain seq x y z
N MET A 1 11.88 1.52 -10.32
CA MET A 1 10.75 1.70 -11.23
C MET A 1 9.65 0.72 -10.88
N GLY A 2 8.47 1.18 -10.68
CA GLY A 2 7.38 0.31 -10.24
C GLY A 2 6.63 -0.33 -11.38
N THR A 3 5.85 -1.35 -11.05
CA THR A 3 4.96 -1.98 -12.00
C THR A 3 3.82 -1.02 -12.31
N PRO A 4 3.45 -0.85 -13.59
CA PRO A 4 2.34 0.02 -13.94
C PRO A 4 1.03 -0.48 -13.32
N LEU A 5 0.21 0.47 -12.92
CA LEU A 5 -1.10 0.20 -12.35
C LEU A 5 -2.17 0.87 -13.19
N LEU A 6 -3.32 0.23 -13.31
CA LEU A 6 -4.45 0.77 -14.05
C LEU A 6 -5.59 1.05 -13.09
N LEU A 7 -5.49 2.14 -12.35
CA LEU A 7 -6.52 2.55 -11.40
C LEU A 7 -7.56 3.50 -12.00
N ARG A 8 -7.33 3.99 -13.20
CA ARG A 8 -8.31 4.87 -13.85
C ARG A 8 -9.56 4.08 -14.16
N GLY A 9 -10.71 4.63 -13.81
CA GLY A 9 -11.97 3.98 -14.02
C GLY A 9 -12.31 2.91 -12.99
N VAL A 10 -11.40 2.64 -12.06
CA VAL A 10 -11.67 1.71 -10.96
C VAL A 10 -12.40 2.47 -9.86
N ASP A 11 -13.40 1.82 -9.26
CA ASP A 11 -14.03 2.38 -8.08
C ASP A 11 -13.05 2.24 -6.91
N LEU A 12 -12.55 3.36 -6.44
CA LEU A 12 -11.49 3.38 -5.43
C LEU A 12 -11.97 2.97 -4.05
N ARG A 13 -13.26 3.14 -3.75
CA ARG A 13 -13.76 2.81 -2.42
C ARG A 13 -13.73 1.32 -2.13
N PRO A 14 -14.26 0.44 -3.00
CA PRO A 14 -14.11 -1.00 -2.77
C PRO A 14 -12.65 -1.45 -2.80
N PHE A 15 -11.84 -0.85 -3.65
CA PHE A 15 -10.42 -1.16 -3.71
C PHE A 15 -9.74 -0.85 -2.36
N ALA A 16 -9.98 0.33 -1.82
CA ALA A 16 -9.41 0.72 -0.54
C ALA A 16 -9.94 -0.16 0.58
N ALA A 17 -11.23 -0.46 0.57
CA ALA A 17 -11.84 -1.31 1.60
C ALA A 17 -11.25 -2.72 1.58
N ALA A 18 -11.00 -3.26 0.40
CA ALA A 18 -10.41 -4.60 0.29
C ALA A 18 -8.99 -4.63 0.85
N LEU A 19 -8.18 -3.63 0.53
CA LEU A 19 -6.83 -3.55 1.06
C LEU A 19 -6.85 -3.37 2.58
N VAL A 20 -7.70 -2.50 3.08
CA VAL A 20 -7.83 -2.26 4.53
C VAL A 20 -8.26 -3.53 5.24
N ALA A 21 -9.20 -4.29 4.66
CA ALA A 21 -9.64 -5.55 5.26
C ALA A 21 -8.46 -6.53 5.38
N ARG A 22 -7.63 -6.62 4.37
CA ARG A 22 -6.44 -7.48 4.42
C ARG A 22 -5.46 -7.02 5.50
N LEU A 23 -5.25 -5.71 5.60
CA LEU A 23 -4.35 -5.16 6.61
C LEU A 23 -4.86 -5.45 8.01
N ARG A 24 -6.15 -5.23 8.26
CA ARG A 24 -6.75 -5.52 9.56
C ARG A 24 -6.64 -7.01 9.90
N GLY A 25 -6.84 -7.86 8.91
CA GLY A 25 -6.69 -9.31 9.09
C GLY A 25 -5.27 -9.70 9.45
N ALA A 26 -4.27 -8.91 9.06
CA ALA A 26 -2.87 -9.16 9.39
C ALA A 26 -2.44 -8.45 10.68
N GLY A 27 -3.36 -7.79 11.38
CA GLY A 27 -3.05 -7.13 12.65
C GLY A 27 -2.69 -5.67 12.55
N VAL A 28 -2.74 -5.09 11.35
CA VAL A 28 -2.48 -3.66 11.18
C VAL A 28 -3.71 -2.87 11.61
N GLN A 29 -3.50 -1.88 12.45
CA GLN A 29 -4.60 -1.05 12.93
C GLN A 29 -4.83 0.10 11.97
N VAL A 30 -5.93 0.05 11.25
CA VAL A 30 -6.32 1.08 10.29
C VAL A 30 -7.58 1.76 10.79
N SER A 31 -7.52 3.08 10.97
CA SER A 31 -8.69 3.85 11.39
C SER A 31 -9.59 4.16 10.20
N ALA A 32 -10.82 4.56 10.49
CA ALA A 32 -11.74 5.02 9.46
C ALA A 32 -11.19 6.27 8.75
N ASN A 33 -10.54 7.16 9.51
CA ASN A 33 -9.91 8.33 8.93
C ASN A 33 -8.75 7.96 8.00
N GLY A 34 -7.98 6.94 8.36
CA GLY A 34 -6.91 6.46 7.50
C GLY A 34 -7.46 5.91 6.19
N GLN A 35 -8.53 5.13 6.26
CA GLN A 35 -9.14 4.60 5.04
C GLN A 35 -9.67 5.72 4.15
N ALA A 36 -10.36 6.71 4.73
CA ALA A 36 -10.86 7.85 3.97
C ALA A 36 -9.72 8.65 3.37
N GLY A 37 -8.63 8.84 4.12
CA GLY A 37 -7.44 9.53 3.64
C GLY A 37 -6.79 8.80 2.48
N PHE A 38 -6.78 7.48 2.52
CA PHE A 38 -6.25 6.67 1.43
C PHE A 38 -7.06 6.87 0.15
N VAL A 39 -8.39 6.81 0.25
CA VAL A 39 -9.26 7.06 -0.92
C VAL A 39 -9.00 8.45 -1.49
N GLN A 40 -8.89 9.45 -0.61
CA GLN A 40 -8.65 10.82 -1.03
C GLN A 40 -7.29 10.95 -1.73
N ALA A 41 -6.26 10.32 -1.18
CA ALA A 41 -4.94 10.34 -1.80
C ALA A 41 -4.96 9.70 -3.18
N LEU A 42 -5.67 8.57 -3.32
CA LEU A 42 -5.77 7.90 -4.61
C LEU A 42 -6.46 8.78 -5.66
N ARG A 43 -7.48 9.53 -5.23
CA ARG A 43 -8.19 10.41 -6.15
C ARG A 43 -7.32 11.56 -6.63
N GLN A 44 -6.49 12.09 -5.74
CA GLN A 44 -5.65 13.24 -6.07
C GLN A 44 -4.40 12.85 -6.84
N LEU A 45 -3.78 11.75 -6.46
CA LEU A 45 -2.51 11.35 -7.04
C LEU A 45 -2.67 10.38 -8.20
N VAL A 46 -3.74 9.61 -8.22
CA VAL A 46 -3.99 8.59 -9.24
C VAL A 46 -2.69 7.82 -9.53
N PRO A 47 -2.19 7.04 -8.55
CA PRO A 47 -0.90 6.38 -8.73
C PRO A 47 -0.92 5.46 -9.94
N ASP A 48 0.10 5.55 -10.76
CA ASP A 48 0.24 4.75 -11.96
C ASP A 48 1.35 3.72 -11.84
N THR A 49 1.99 3.63 -10.70
CA THR A 49 3.01 2.62 -10.43
C THR A 49 2.77 1.99 -9.07
N THR A 50 3.30 0.78 -8.89
CA THR A 50 3.24 0.10 -7.61
C THR A 50 3.93 0.90 -6.51
N SER A 51 5.04 1.55 -6.85
CA SER A 51 5.76 2.38 -5.90
C SER A 51 4.91 3.54 -5.40
N ALA A 52 4.24 4.24 -6.29
CA ALA A 52 3.38 5.36 -5.90
C ALA A 52 2.21 4.88 -5.03
N LEU A 53 1.63 3.74 -5.37
CA LEU A 53 0.56 3.15 -4.58
C LEU A 53 1.05 2.75 -3.20
N TYR A 54 2.23 2.15 -3.12
CA TYR A 54 2.82 1.75 -1.84
C TYR A 54 2.93 2.93 -0.89
N TRP A 55 3.48 4.04 -1.38
CA TRP A 55 3.67 5.21 -0.51
C TRP A 55 2.36 5.88 -0.14
N ALA A 56 1.40 5.94 -1.07
CA ALA A 56 0.09 6.48 -0.75
C ALA A 56 -0.58 5.65 0.35
N ALA A 57 -0.51 4.32 0.24
CA ALA A 57 -1.09 3.44 1.24
C ALA A 57 -0.35 3.54 2.58
N ARG A 58 0.98 3.52 2.54
CA ARG A 58 1.78 3.56 3.76
C ARG A 58 1.54 4.85 4.55
N LEU A 59 1.53 5.98 3.85
CA LEU A 59 1.40 7.28 4.53
C LEU A 59 0.01 7.52 5.09
N THR A 60 -1.01 6.86 4.54
CA THR A 60 -2.38 7.07 5.00
C THR A 60 -2.89 5.97 5.93
N LEU A 61 -2.41 4.74 5.76
CA LEU A 61 -2.99 3.59 6.46
C LEU A 61 -2.17 3.11 7.64
N VAL A 62 -0.85 3.33 7.62
CA VAL A 62 0.02 2.84 8.70
C VAL A 62 0.23 3.94 9.71
N ASN A 63 -0.16 3.69 10.96
CA ASN A 63 -0.03 4.66 12.05
C ASN A 63 1.10 4.31 13.01
N ARG A 64 1.62 3.10 12.95
CA ARG A 64 2.58 2.60 13.92
C ARG A 64 3.75 1.96 13.21
N VAL A 65 4.94 2.26 13.69
CA VAL A 65 6.16 1.64 13.14
C VAL A 65 6.07 0.12 13.24
N ASP A 66 5.49 -0.40 14.32
CA ASP A 66 5.38 -1.83 14.53
C ASP A 66 4.52 -2.53 13.48
N ASP A 67 3.67 -1.79 12.79
CA ASP A 67 2.79 -2.36 11.77
C ASP A 67 3.43 -2.41 10.38
N LEU A 68 4.61 -1.81 10.21
CA LEU A 68 5.23 -1.72 8.88
C LEU A 68 5.56 -3.08 8.30
N GLY A 69 6.04 -4.01 9.12
CA GLY A 69 6.36 -5.35 8.63
C GLY A 69 5.14 -6.08 8.09
N ALA A 70 4.04 -6.02 8.84
CA ALA A 70 2.80 -6.65 8.40
C ALA A 70 2.23 -5.94 7.17
N PHE A 71 2.31 -4.61 7.15
CA PHE A 71 1.86 -3.85 5.98
C PHE A 71 2.65 -4.25 4.73
N ASP A 72 3.98 -4.31 4.84
CA ASP A 72 4.82 -4.67 3.70
C ASP A 72 4.50 -6.07 3.19
N ALA A 73 4.26 -7.02 4.11
CA ALA A 73 3.92 -8.38 3.72
C ALA A 73 2.59 -8.45 2.99
N VAL A 74 1.58 -7.75 3.49
CA VAL A 74 0.26 -7.71 2.84
C VAL A 74 0.36 -7.06 1.47
N PHE A 75 1.08 -5.94 1.39
CA PHE A 75 1.23 -5.23 0.12
C PHE A 75 1.93 -6.11 -0.91
N ALA A 76 3.00 -6.79 -0.50
CA ALA A 76 3.72 -7.68 -1.40
C ALA A 76 2.83 -8.81 -1.89
N ALA A 77 2.02 -9.39 -1.00
CA ALA A 77 1.13 -10.48 -1.39
C ALA A 77 0.04 -9.99 -2.35
N ALA A 78 -0.45 -8.77 -2.17
CA ALA A 78 -1.52 -8.24 -3.00
C ALA A 78 -1.03 -7.75 -4.37
N PHE A 79 0.16 -7.17 -4.43
CA PHE A 79 0.64 -6.48 -5.64
C PHE A 79 1.94 -7.04 -6.18
N GLY A 80 2.47 -8.07 -5.57
CA GLY A 80 3.67 -8.73 -6.04
C GLY A 80 4.96 -7.96 -5.81
N ALA A 81 4.92 -6.88 -5.03
CA ALA A 81 6.10 -6.08 -4.74
C ALA A 81 5.96 -5.48 -3.36
N GLY A 82 6.92 -5.70 -2.53
CA GLY A 82 6.95 -5.07 -1.22
C GLY A 82 7.46 -3.66 -1.32
N ARG A 83 8.36 -3.31 -0.40
CA ARG A 83 8.95 -1.98 -0.39
C ARG A 83 9.65 -1.73 -1.71
N PRO A 84 9.28 -0.68 -2.44
CA PRO A 84 9.82 -0.47 -3.79
C PRO A 84 11.23 0.06 -3.81
N ASP A 85 11.70 0.65 -2.72
CA ASP A 85 13.05 1.18 -2.67
C ASP A 85 13.99 0.13 -2.12
N GLY A 86 14.94 -0.21 -2.86
CA GLY A 86 15.92 -1.11 -2.40
C GLY A 86 15.48 -2.44 -2.05
N ALA A 87 14.48 -2.42 -2.03
CA ALA A 87 14.24 -3.73 -1.85
C ALA A 87 15.06 -4.28 -2.86
N MET A 88 15.07 -3.67 -3.01
CA MET A 88 15.52 -3.91 -3.61
C MET A 88 16.64 -4.08 -3.63
N ARG A 89 16.91 -3.97 -3.13
CA ARG A 89 17.81 -4.16 -3.16
C ARG A 89 18.18 -4.91 -2.81
N ALA A 90 18.04 -5.10 -2.72
CA ALA A 90 18.31 -5.72 -2.43
C ALA A 90 18.75 -6.19 -2.00
N GLU A 91 18.61 -6.14 -1.72
CA GLU A 91 18.91 -6.59 -1.28
C GLU A 91 19.28 -7.12 -1.12
N PRO A 92 19.50 -7.00 -1.12
CA PRO A 92 19.89 -7.50 -0.85
C PRO A 92 20.35 -8.04 -0.65
N ALA A 93 20.31 -7.98 -0.46
CA ALA A 93 20.69 -8.53 -0.34
C ALA A 93 21.34 -8.98 -0.11
N LEU A 94 21.67 -9.12 0.24
CA LEU A 94 22.28 -9.59 0.41
C LEU A 94 22.81 -10.16 0.42
N PRO A 95 23.10 -10.28 0.42
CA PRO A 95 23.75 -10.87 0.29
C PRO A 95 23.90 -11.47 0.10
#